data_f527c0a8088484e93548a2e0472ac96c
#
_entry.id   f527c0a8088484e93548a2e0472ac96c
#
_cell.length_a   1.000
_cell.length_b   1.000
_cell.length_c   1.000
_cell.angle_alpha   90.00
_cell.angle_beta   90.00
_cell.angle_gamma   90.00
#
_symmetry.space_group_name_H-M   'P 1'
#
loop_
_entity.id
_entity.type
_entity.pdbx_description
1 polymer ?
#
loop_
_entity_poly.entity_id
_entity_poly.type
_entity_poly.pdbx_seq_one_letter_code
_entity_poly.pdbx_strand_id
1 'polypeptide(L)'
;MNSRKWENLIFTIEEKFGIKKKHNEQFEFAEKHDGEKVMGHKEIVEFEGPLGLMRLEKVSRPRVISKKVLSSRRIGGKVAVDFVYSDTEEVFRFNIYKKEQGGEWEEVRPETMGIE
;
A
#
# COMPACT_ATOMS: atom_id res chain seq x y z
N MET A 1 4.93 -11.25 -0.70
CA MET A 1 4.11 -11.45 0.52
C MET A 1 2.64 -11.40 0.16
N ASN A 2 1.80 -12.16 0.83
CA ASN A 2 0.35 -12.11 0.66
C ASN A 2 -0.34 -11.78 1.99
N SER A 3 -1.66 -11.64 1.99
CA SER A 3 -2.41 -11.25 3.20
C SER A 3 -2.22 -12.23 4.35
N ARG A 4 -2.11 -13.52 4.07
CA ARG A 4 -1.89 -14.53 5.10
C ARG A 4 -0.52 -14.39 5.74
N LYS A 5 0.51 -14.16 4.95
CA LYS A 5 1.87 -13.92 5.46
C LYS A 5 1.92 -12.62 6.26
N TRP A 6 1.19 -11.61 5.84
CA TRP A 6 1.07 -10.36 6.57
C TRP A 6 0.46 -10.58 7.95
N GLU A 7 -0.65 -11.30 8.04
CA GLU A 7 -1.30 -11.60 9.31
C GLU A 7 -0.38 -12.39 10.25
N ASN A 8 0.33 -13.39 9.71
CA ASN A 8 1.30 -14.17 10.48
C ASN A 8 2.45 -13.29 10.97
N LEU A 9 2.92 -12.38 10.14
CA LEU A 9 3.98 -11.45 10.51
C LEU A 9 3.53 -10.53 11.65
N ILE A 10 2.34 -9.96 11.55
CA ILE A 10 1.79 -9.10 12.60
C ILE A 10 1.64 -9.86 13.91
N PHE A 11 1.14 -11.08 13.86
CA PHE A 11 1.02 -11.95 15.04
C PHE A 11 2.39 -12.20 15.69
N THR A 12 3.40 -12.52 14.88
CA THR A 12 4.76 -12.76 15.37
C THR A 12 5.36 -11.52 16.02
N ILE A 13 5.16 -10.35 15.41
CA ILE A 13 5.63 -9.08 15.95
C ILE A 13 4.95 -8.77 17.29
N GLU A 14 3.65 -8.98 17.35
CA GLU A 14 2.90 -8.74 18.57
C GLU A 14 3.40 -9.62 19.73
N GLU A 15 3.72 -10.88 19.45
CA GLU A 15 4.26 -11.79 20.45
C GLU A 15 5.69 -11.44 20.88
N LYS A 16 6.56 -11.12 19.92
CA LYS A 16 7.99 -10.91 20.21
C LYS A 16 8.33 -9.50 20.68
N PHE A 17 7.68 -8.49 20.14
CA PHE A 17 8.05 -7.10 20.37
C PHE A 17 6.92 -6.27 20.95
N GLY A 18 5.68 -6.68 20.78
CA GLY A 18 4.51 -5.88 21.08
C GLY A 18 4.30 -4.77 20.04
N ILE A 19 3.06 -4.42 19.79
CA ILE A 19 2.69 -3.38 18.83
C ILE A 19 2.49 -2.07 19.60
N LYS A 20 3.21 -1.01 19.21
CA LYS A 20 3.05 0.32 19.80
C LYS A 20 1.87 1.07 19.23
N LYS A 21 1.67 0.96 17.92
CA LYS A 21 0.62 1.69 17.22
C LYS A 21 0.14 0.90 16.03
N LYS A 22 -1.18 0.85 15.88
CA LYS A 22 -1.81 0.20 14.73
C LYS A 22 -2.99 1.05 14.29
N HIS A 23 -3.03 1.39 13.00
CA HIS A 23 -4.15 2.16 12.47
C HIS A 23 -4.34 1.89 10.98
N ASN A 24 -5.51 2.25 10.48
CA ASN A 24 -5.88 2.12 9.09
C ASN A 24 -6.13 3.51 8.52
N GLU A 25 -5.71 3.72 7.28
CA GLU A 25 -5.94 4.97 6.56
C GLU A 25 -6.50 4.67 5.18
N GLN A 26 -7.31 5.58 4.66
CA GLN A 26 -7.72 5.57 3.27
C GLN A 26 -6.94 6.64 2.52
N PHE A 27 -6.67 6.40 1.26
CA PHE A 27 -6.01 7.39 0.41
C PHE A 27 -6.61 7.37 -0.98
N GLU A 28 -6.50 8.48 -1.69
CA GLU A 28 -6.92 8.57 -3.08
C GLU A 28 -5.83 7.93 -3.95
N PHE A 29 -6.19 6.82 -4.60
CA PHE A 29 -5.27 6.12 -5.48
C PHE A 29 -5.29 6.68 -6.91
N ALA A 30 -6.48 6.95 -7.42
CA ALA A 30 -6.67 7.46 -8.77
C ALA A 30 -8.00 8.19 -8.87
N GLU A 31 -8.14 8.96 -9.93
CA GLU A 31 -9.38 9.64 -10.27
C GLU A 31 -9.79 9.19 -11.67
N LYS A 32 -11.03 8.75 -11.82
CA LYS A 32 -11.58 8.38 -13.11
C LYS A 32 -11.90 9.62 -13.94
N HIS A 33 -12.05 9.43 -15.25
CA HIS A 33 -12.36 10.51 -16.17
C HIS A 33 -13.62 11.29 -15.79
N ASP A 34 -14.60 10.63 -15.20
CA ASP A 34 -15.85 11.25 -14.74
C ASP A 34 -15.75 11.97 -13.39
N GLY A 35 -14.56 11.98 -12.81
CA GLY A 35 -14.32 12.60 -11.50
C GLY A 35 -14.51 11.65 -10.31
N GLU A 36 -14.93 10.42 -10.54
CA GLU A 36 -15.05 9.42 -9.47
C GLU A 36 -13.67 9.05 -8.94
N LYS A 37 -13.53 9.07 -7.63
CA LYS A 37 -12.26 8.76 -6.98
C LYS A 37 -12.16 7.29 -6.63
N VAL A 38 -11.00 6.71 -6.94
CA VAL A 38 -10.68 5.32 -6.61
C VAL A 38 -9.83 5.33 -5.35
N MET A 39 -10.34 4.73 -4.29
CA MET A 39 -9.70 4.75 -2.98
C MET A 39 -8.88 3.50 -2.74
N GLY A 40 -7.75 3.67 -2.08
CA GLY A 40 -6.96 2.58 -1.55
C GLY A 40 -6.96 2.63 -0.03
N HIS A 41 -6.39 1.60 0.57
CA HIS A 41 -6.31 1.46 2.03
C HIS A 41 -4.89 1.14 2.45
N LYS A 42 -4.50 1.69 3.59
CA LYS A 42 -3.22 1.35 4.24
C LYS A 42 -3.50 0.82 5.63
N GLU A 43 -2.87 -0.30 5.95
CA GLU A 43 -2.79 -0.80 7.32
C GLU A 43 -1.37 -0.54 7.81
N ILE A 44 -1.23 0.19 8.90
CA ILE A 44 0.05 0.64 9.42
C ILE A 44 0.26 0.09 10.81
N VAL A 45 1.41 -0.53 11.02
CA VAL A 45 1.79 -1.10 12.31
C VAL A 45 3.17 -0.56 12.69
N GLU A 46 3.27 0.04 13.86
CA GLU A 46 4.54 0.54 14.41
C GLU A 46 4.91 -0.27 15.64
N PHE A 47 6.17 -0.67 15.72
CA PHE A 47 6.70 -1.46 16.82
C PHE A 47 8.18 -1.20 17.00
N GLU A 48 8.72 -1.56 18.17
CA GLU A 48 10.14 -1.48 18.43
C GLU A 48 10.78 -2.84 18.15
N GLY A 49 11.50 -2.94 17.05
CA GLY A 49 12.09 -4.16 16.54
C GLY A 49 13.62 -4.18 16.63
N PRO A 50 14.25 -5.14 15.93
CA PRO A 50 15.72 -5.31 15.98
C PRO A 50 16.51 -4.08 15.51
N LEU A 51 15.94 -3.28 14.63
CA LEU A 51 16.57 -2.09 14.07
C LEU A 51 16.09 -0.79 14.74
N GLY A 52 15.42 -0.88 15.90
CA GLY A 52 14.81 0.24 16.59
C GLY A 52 13.34 0.38 16.28
N LEU A 53 12.83 1.61 16.27
CA LEU A 53 11.43 1.84 15.91
C LEU A 53 11.20 1.54 14.44
N MET A 54 10.25 0.67 14.16
CA MET A 54 9.95 0.18 12.83
C MET A 54 8.48 0.38 12.49
N ARG A 55 8.21 0.50 11.20
CA ARG A 55 6.87 0.68 10.67
C ARG A 55 6.64 -0.27 9.51
N LEU A 56 5.56 -1.01 9.58
CA LEU A 56 5.11 -1.86 8.48
C LEU A 56 3.86 -1.26 7.86
N GLU A 57 3.78 -1.30 6.54
CA GLU A 57 2.61 -0.84 5.82
C GLU A 57 2.13 -1.91 4.85
N LYS A 58 0.85 -2.19 4.89
CA LYS A 58 0.17 -2.97 3.86
C LYS A 58 -0.71 -2.00 3.07
N VAL A 59 -0.32 -1.74 1.84
CA VAL A 59 -1.06 -0.86 0.94
C VAL A 59 -1.91 -1.71 0.02
N SER A 60 -3.20 -1.49 0.00
CA SER A 60 -4.12 -2.21 -0.88
C SER A 60 -4.86 -1.25 -1.79
N ARG A 61 -5.09 -1.67 -3.01
CA ARG A 61 -5.82 -0.91 -4.01
C ARG A 61 -6.56 -1.86 -4.96
N PRO A 62 -7.64 -1.40 -5.61
CA PRO A 62 -8.32 -2.23 -6.60
C PRO A 62 -7.40 -2.60 -7.76
N ARG A 63 -7.54 -3.83 -8.22
CA ARG A 63 -6.79 -4.28 -9.40
C ARG A 63 -7.36 -3.65 -10.66
N VAL A 64 -6.48 -3.20 -11.55
CA VAL A 64 -6.88 -2.75 -12.89
C VAL A 64 -7.18 -3.96 -13.75
N ILE A 65 -8.40 -4.09 -14.24
CA ILE A 65 -8.82 -5.22 -15.06
C ILE A 65 -8.90 -4.89 -16.54
N SER A 66 -9.06 -3.63 -16.88
CA SER A 66 -9.03 -3.21 -18.28
C SER A 66 -8.72 -1.73 -18.42
N LYS A 67 -8.44 -1.34 -19.64
CA LYS A 67 -8.11 0.03 -20.03
C LYS A 67 -9.12 0.48 -21.09
N LYS A 68 -9.77 1.60 -20.85
CA LYS A 68 -10.71 2.18 -21.78
C LYS A 68 -10.12 3.43 -22.41
N VAL A 69 -9.99 3.44 -23.72
CA VAL A 69 -9.50 4.61 -24.45
C VAL A 69 -10.67 5.49 -24.82
N LEU A 70 -10.62 6.74 -24.37
CA LEU A 70 -11.63 7.74 -24.69
C LEU A 70 -11.04 8.64 -25.80
N SER A 71 -11.54 8.49 -27.01
CA SER A 71 -11.06 9.28 -28.13
C SER A 71 -11.93 10.52 -28.35
N SER A 72 -11.29 11.65 -28.62
CA SER A 72 -11.97 12.86 -29.04
C SER A 72 -12.01 12.91 -30.57
N ARG A 73 -13.17 13.26 -31.14
CA ARG A 73 -13.31 13.45 -32.56
C ARG A 73 -12.79 14.81 -33.02
N ARG A 74 -12.38 15.67 -32.13
CA ARG A 74 -11.87 16.98 -32.45
C ARG A 74 -10.44 16.85 -32.98
N ILE A 75 -10.13 17.61 -34.03
CA ILE A 75 -8.78 17.71 -34.54
C ILE A 75 -7.88 18.29 -33.44
N GLY A 76 -6.80 17.59 -33.14
CA GLY A 76 -5.90 17.97 -32.05
C GLY A 76 -6.41 17.60 -30.66
N GLY A 77 -7.52 16.86 -30.55
CA GLY A 77 -8.02 16.36 -29.29
C GLY A 77 -7.09 15.33 -28.67
N LYS A 78 -6.89 15.43 -27.36
CA LYS A 78 -6.06 14.48 -26.62
C LYS A 78 -6.82 13.16 -26.45
N VAL A 79 -6.09 12.04 -26.59
CA VAL A 79 -6.62 10.73 -26.23
C VAL A 79 -6.59 10.63 -24.71
N ALA A 80 -7.76 10.47 -24.11
CA ALA A 80 -7.87 10.21 -22.70
C ALA A 80 -7.94 8.71 -22.46
N VAL A 81 -7.41 8.28 -21.34
CA VAL A 81 -7.42 6.88 -20.93
C VAL A 81 -8.10 6.76 -19.59
N ASP A 82 -9.07 5.87 -19.48
CA ASP A 82 -9.72 5.53 -18.24
C ASP A 82 -9.43 4.06 -17.92
N PHE A 83 -9.36 3.74 -16.64
CA PHE A 83 -9.10 2.38 -16.19
C PHE A 83 -10.34 1.82 -15.53
N VAL A 84 -10.59 0.53 -15.76
CA VAL A 84 -11.65 -0.20 -15.10
C VAL A 84 -11.03 -1.00 -13.96
N TYR A 85 -11.57 -0.81 -12.76
CA TYR A 85 -11.07 -1.43 -11.56
C TYR A 85 -11.97 -2.57 -11.09
N SER A 86 -11.38 -3.59 -10.50
CA SER A 86 -12.13 -4.71 -9.97
C SER A 86 -12.87 -4.32 -8.68
N ASP A 87 -14.10 -4.82 -8.53
CA ASP A 87 -14.87 -4.67 -7.29
C ASP A 87 -14.52 -5.73 -6.26
N THR A 88 -13.81 -6.78 -6.67
CA THR A 88 -13.56 -7.96 -5.84
C THR A 88 -12.08 -8.28 -5.64
N GLU A 89 -11.21 -7.86 -6.56
CA GLU A 89 -9.80 -8.16 -6.51
C GLU A 89 -8.98 -6.92 -6.13
N GLU A 90 -8.01 -7.13 -5.25
CA GLU A 90 -7.10 -6.08 -4.80
C GLU A 90 -5.66 -6.47 -5.07
N VAL A 91 -4.82 -5.45 -5.26
CA VAL A 91 -3.37 -5.59 -5.36
C VAL A 91 -2.77 -5.07 -4.05
N PHE A 92 -1.83 -5.81 -3.50
CA PHE A 92 -1.19 -5.48 -2.23
C PHE A 92 0.27 -5.12 -2.44
N ARG A 93 0.72 -4.12 -1.71
CA ARG A 93 2.13 -3.75 -1.61
C ARG A 93 2.50 -3.67 -0.14
N PHE A 94 3.65 -4.24 0.21
CA PHE A 94 4.13 -4.30 1.59
C PHE A 94 5.42 -3.50 1.69
N ASN A 95 5.45 -2.56 2.62
CA ASN A 95 6.61 -1.71 2.83
C ASN A 95 7.06 -1.82 4.29
N ILE A 96 8.37 -1.78 4.50
CA ILE A 96 8.98 -1.83 5.82
C ILE A 96 9.87 -0.61 5.96
N TYR A 97 9.75 0.09 7.08
CA TYR A 97 10.55 1.27 7.36
C TYR A 97 11.17 1.17 8.74
N LYS A 98 12.35 1.77 8.90
CA LYS A 98 12.95 2.00 10.20
C LYS A 98 13.11 3.49 10.41
N LYS A 99 13.06 3.93 11.67
CA LYS A 99 13.25 5.34 11.99
C LYS A 99 14.72 5.66 12.16
N GLU A 100 15.21 6.62 11.40
CA GLU A 100 16.57 7.11 11.52
C GLU A 100 16.73 8.04 12.73
N GLN A 101 17.98 8.29 13.12
CA GLN A 101 18.29 9.17 14.25
C GLN A 101 17.72 10.59 14.07
N GLY A 102 17.61 11.05 12.82
CA GLY A 102 17.01 12.34 12.51
C GLY A 102 15.49 12.39 12.53
N GLY A 103 14.84 11.27 12.84
CA GLY A 103 13.38 11.19 12.87
C GLY A 103 12.73 10.85 11.53
N GLU A 104 13.52 10.63 10.51
CA GLU A 104 13.01 10.25 9.18
C GLU A 104 12.84 8.74 9.05
N TRP A 105 11.88 8.32 8.21
CA TRP A 105 11.66 6.92 7.91
C TRP A 105 12.49 6.50 6.70
N GLU A 106 13.24 5.41 6.85
CA GLU A 106 14.02 4.81 5.78
C GLU A 106 13.45 3.45 5.43
N GLU A 107 13.25 3.19 4.14
CA GLU A 107 12.76 1.89 3.68
C GLU A 107 13.80 0.80 3.90
N VAL A 108 13.35 -0.33 4.44
CA VAL A 108 14.17 -1.48 4.76
C VAL A 108 13.72 -2.66 3.92
N ARG A 109 14.68 -3.43 3.42
CA ARG A 109 14.36 -4.66 2.69
C ARG A 109 13.94 -5.76 3.67
N PRO A 110 12.94 -6.58 3.30
CA PRO A 110 12.47 -7.67 4.17
C PRO A 110 13.59 -8.61 4.63
N GLU A 111 14.57 -8.87 3.79
CA GLU A 111 15.71 -9.76 4.09
C GLU A 111 16.51 -9.27 5.29
N THR A 112 16.60 -7.97 5.48
CA THR A 112 17.33 -7.37 6.61
C THR A 112 16.75 -7.76 7.95
N MET A 113 15.45 -8.08 7.98
CA MET A 113 14.75 -8.50 9.19
C MET A 113 14.62 -10.01 9.31
N GLY A 114 15.13 -10.77 8.35
CA GLY A 114 14.92 -12.23 8.30
C GLY A 114 13.50 -12.61 7.90
N ILE A 115 12.78 -11.72 7.27
CA ILE A 115 11.41 -11.94 6.79
C ILE A 115 11.46 -12.21 5.29
N GLU A 116 10.85 -13.27 4.85
CA GLU A 116 10.76 -13.62 3.42
C GLU A 116 9.31 -13.60 2.94
#